data_8c272fd85163ee708ed5ac0fd3698495
#
_entry.id   8c272fd85163ee708ed5ac0fd3698495
#
_cell.length_a   1.000
_cell.length_b   1.000
_cell.length_c   1.000
_cell.angle_alpha   90.00
_cell.angle_beta   90.00
_cell.angle_gamma   90.00
#
_symmetry.space_group_name_H-M   'P 1'
#
loop_
_entity.id
_entity.type
_entity.pdbx_description
1 polymer ?
#
loop_
_entity_poly.entity_id
_entity_poly.type
_entity_poly.pdbx_seq_one_letter_code
_entity_poly.pdbx_strand_id
1 'polypeptide(L)'
;MKNLICGDLIYNEKKYKFDFRDNVLVLLPEDLESYPKWQFEHLGKKEKKEYINVEGTTNLGYYICFVHVSFSNMGRGIMQAFVPAYIIGKSNLICPLPKCENIEKIRIYGECLDKFYYPKRIIESNDFFKEGTAKFKVKNIKTDDYIIKNDKFRYGVNWNIPISSNINVVLDVKSYLEVDFKDLKGIDDILEYYLKIKKFFSFINNRKYIEFSKFVASKEIKLNCDINPENIKSKNIDFEFFFVEPDEKIDLSKSINYIHLEDLNNKFSEIYNIVTENSFLTEYYPLSGSDNRYVDNDKFLKVASAFESEFDKAIPNYKSSNNVEYDIVKKTILDYILLEKQKNNNEILLNNDSKKIKSLEKIVKEYSYFEKIIKNIDGTLQEKIIFCLKKYNDIIDSKKQLLIKNYNIEKIKNGILAEAFKNRRNKISHGNPTDSFTDVEVISYELLRICIYCLTLERCNLNIEDIKIIIEKIF
;
A
#
# COMPACT_ATOMS: atom_id res chain seq x y z
N MET A 1 23.93 -4.57 -16.91
CA MET A 1 23.20 -5.35 -17.95
C MET A 1 22.17 -6.19 -17.21
N LYS A 2 20.88 -5.94 -17.42
CA LYS A 2 19.85 -6.87 -16.92
C LYS A 2 20.02 -8.17 -17.68
N ASN A 3 20.12 -9.30 -16.97
CA ASN A 3 20.39 -10.60 -17.57
C ASN A 3 19.20 -11.03 -18.44
N LEU A 4 19.48 -11.47 -19.66
CA LEU A 4 18.51 -12.15 -20.52
C LEU A 4 18.15 -13.49 -19.88
N ILE A 5 16.86 -13.75 -19.68
CA ILE A 5 16.32 -15.03 -19.21
C ILE A 5 15.62 -15.68 -20.41
N CYS A 6 16.06 -16.87 -20.78
CA CYS A 6 15.47 -17.64 -21.88
C CYS A 6 14.99 -18.99 -21.36
N GLY A 7 14.06 -19.61 -22.10
CA GLY A 7 13.55 -20.93 -21.73
C GLY A 7 12.38 -21.37 -22.58
N ASP A 8 11.62 -22.31 -22.04
CA ASP A 8 10.49 -22.95 -22.69
C ASP A 8 9.22 -22.74 -21.88
N LEU A 9 8.09 -22.51 -22.55
CA LEU A 9 6.78 -22.43 -21.92
C LEU A 9 5.67 -22.98 -22.83
N ILE A 10 4.53 -23.27 -22.22
CA ILE A 10 3.32 -23.67 -22.95
C ILE A 10 2.29 -22.56 -22.78
N TYR A 11 1.76 -22.07 -23.90
CA TYR A 11 0.68 -21.08 -23.93
C TYR A 11 -0.38 -21.48 -24.96
N ASN A 12 -1.65 -21.51 -24.55
CA ASN A 12 -2.76 -21.99 -25.37
C ASN A 12 -2.45 -23.34 -26.06
N GLU A 13 -1.98 -24.31 -25.27
CA GLU A 13 -1.64 -25.69 -25.71
C GLU A 13 -0.47 -25.79 -26.71
N LYS A 14 0.19 -24.67 -27.01
CA LYS A 14 1.34 -24.61 -27.93
C LYS A 14 2.63 -24.35 -27.17
N LYS A 15 3.71 -24.92 -27.66
CA LYS A 15 5.06 -24.73 -27.12
C LYS A 15 5.71 -23.50 -27.73
N TYR A 16 6.35 -22.71 -26.88
CA TYR A 16 7.11 -21.53 -27.26
C TYR A 16 8.47 -21.54 -26.59
N LYS A 17 9.47 -21.06 -27.32
CA LYS A 17 10.68 -20.51 -26.72
C LYS A 17 10.38 -19.10 -26.24
N PHE A 18 10.92 -18.70 -25.10
CA PHE A 18 10.77 -17.33 -24.65
C PHE A 18 12.10 -16.64 -24.41
N ASP A 19 12.10 -15.34 -24.69
CA ASP A 19 13.14 -14.40 -24.30
C ASP A 19 12.52 -13.35 -23.40
N PHE A 20 13.09 -13.16 -22.22
CA PHE A 20 12.65 -12.14 -21.26
C PHE A 20 13.78 -11.20 -20.92
N ARG A 21 13.59 -9.93 -21.23
CA ARG A 21 14.58 -8.87 -20.99
C ARG A 21 13.88 -7.54 -20.78
N ASP A 22 14.39 -6.73 -19.85
CA ASP A 22 13.90 -5.36 -19.56
C ASP A 22 12.38 -5.29 -19.37
N ASN A 23 11.83 -6.29 -18.66
CA ASN A 23 10.40 -6.46 -18.37
C ASN A 23 9.53 -6.72 -19.60
N VAL A 24 10.12 -7.09 -20.71
CA VAL A 24 9.44 -7.51 -21.94
C VAL A 24 9.66 -9.00 -22.16
N LEU A 25 8.55 -9.73 -22.27
CA LEU A 25 8.50 -11.15 -22.60
C LEU A 25 8.16 -11.29 -24.08
N VAL A 26 8.99 -12.01 -24.84
CA VAL A 26 8.77 -12.35 -26.23
C VAL A 26 8.62 -13.87 -26.35
N LEU A 27 7.54 -14.33 -26.95
CA LEU A 27 7.28 -15.75 -27.24
C LEU A 27 7.55 -16.03 -28.73
N LEU A 28 8.41 -16.99 -28.97
CA LEU A 28 8.77 -17.49 -30.29
C LEU A 28 8.23 -18.90 -30.44
N PRO A 29 7.33 -19.17 -31.42
CA PRO A 29 6.80 -20.52 -31.64
C PRO A 29 7.93 -21.49 -32.02
N GLU A 30 7.91 -22.71 -31.49
CA GLU A 30 8.87 -23.74 -31.85
C GLU A 30 8.79 -24.14 -33.35
N ASP A 31 7.58 -24.09 -33.90
CA ASP A 31 7.31 -24.41 -35.29
C ASP A 31 6.75 -23.17 -36.01
N LEU A 32 7.66 -22.46 -36.68
CA LEU A 32 7.30 -21.27 -37.47
C LEU A 32 6.52 -21.60 -38.75
N GLU A 33 6.59 -22.86 -39.25
CA GLU A 33 5.90 -23.26 -40.45
C GLU A 33 4.42 -23.58 -40.25
N SER A 34 4.04 -23.95 -39.04
CA SER A 34 2.65 -24.28 -38.67
C SER A 34 1.71 -23.08 -38.53
N TYR A 35 2.23 -21.85 -38.54
CA TYR A 35 1.42 -20.65 -38.42
C TYR A 35 0.96 -20.16 -39.78
N PRO A 36 -0.36 -20.04 -40.01
CA PRO A 36 -0.88 -19.53 -41.27
C PRO A 36 -0.35 -18.12 -41.54
N LYS A 37 0.16 -17.91 -42.76
CA LYS A 37 0.78 -16.66 -43.19
C LYS A 37 -0.12 -15.41 -43.08
N TRP A 38 -1.44 -15.57 -42.86
CA TRP A 38 -2.44 -14.52 -42.90
C TRP A 38 -3.53 -14.75 -41.88
N GLN A 39 -3.39 -14.25 -40.67
CA GLN A 39 -4.54 -13.99 -39.80
C GLN A 39 -4.76 -12.48 -39.68
N PHE A 40 -5.32 -11.88 -40.75
CA PHE A 40 -5.86 -10.51 -40.69
C PHE A 40 -7.24 -10.46 -39.98
N GLU A 41 -7.75 -11.55 -39.45
CA GLU A 41 -9.11 -11.64 -38.91
C GLU A 41 -9.33 -10.90 -37.58
N HIS A 42 -8.26 -10.39 -36.95
CA HIS A 42 -8.35 -9.68 -35.67
C HIS A 42 -8.02 -8.18 -35.71
N LEU A 43 -7.81 -7.60 -36.91
CA LEU A 43 -7.67 -6.16 -37.06
C LEU A 43 -9.04 -5.49 -36.89
N GLY A 44 -9.39 -5.12 -35.65
CA GLY A 44 -10.58 -4.32 -35.36
C GLY A 44 -11.45 -4.76 -34.19
N LYS A 45 -11.29 -5.96 -33.65
CA LYS A 45 -11.93 -6.31 -32.37
C LYS A 45 -11.07 -5.79 -31.23
N LYS A 46 -11.59 -4.84 -30.44
CA LYS A 46 -11.06 -4.56 -29.09
C LYS A 46 -11.26 -5.80 -28.25
N GLU A 47 -10.31 -6.74 -28.31
CA GLU A 47 -10.28 -7.85 -27.36
C GLU A 47 -10.14 -7.25 -25.97
N LYS A 48 -11.00 -7.66 -25.04
CA LYS A 48 -10.77 -7.40 -23.63
C LYS A 48 -9.39 -7.96 -23.31
N LYS A 49 -8.47 -7.09 -22.87
CA LYS A 49 -7.15 -7.55 -22.42
C LYS A 49 -7.35 -8.49 -21.25
N GLU A 50 -7.16 -9.77 -21.48
CA GLU A 50 -7.19 -10.79 -20.44
C GLU A 50 -5.79 -10.89 -19.85
N TYR A 51 -5.69 -10.71 -18.53
CA TYR A 51 -4.43 -10.84 -17.80
C TYR A 51 -4.34 -12.24 -17.22
N ILE A 52 -3.26 -12.94 -17.54
CA ILE A 52 -3.04 -14.34 -17.18
C ILE A 52 -1.67 -14.54 -16.55
N ASN A 53 -1.52 -15.62 -15.81
CA ASN A 53 -0.23 -16.10 -15.31
C ASN A 53 0.28 -17.17 -16.28
N VAL A 54 1.54 -17.05 -16.73
CA VAL A 54 2.15 -17.98 -17.69
C VAL A 54 3.39 -18.63 -17.08
N GLU A 55 3.38 -19.95 -17.02
CA GLU A 55 4.41 -20.75 -16.39
C GLU A 55 5.35 -21.34 -17.45
N GLY A 56 6.63 -21.47 -17.09
CA GLY A 56 7.65 -22.03 -17.95
C GLY A 56 8.84 -22.57 -17.17
N THR A 57 9.86 -22.96 -17.93
CA THR A 57 11.14 -23.44 -17.41
C THR A 57 12.27 -22.66 -18.08
N THR A 58 13.19 -22.12 -17.31
CA THR A 58 14.37 -21.45 -17.84
C THR A 58 15.37 -22.46 -18.43
N ASN A 59 16.27 -22.00 -19.30
CA ASN A 59 17.36 -22.84 -19.83
C ASN A 59 18.27 -23.44 -18.73
N LEU A 60 18.25 -22.88 -17.53
CA LEU A 60 18.97 -23.39 -16.36
C LEU A 60 18.13 -24.41 -15.55
N GLY A 61 16.93 -24.76 -16.02
CA GLY A 61 16.04 -25.71 -15.35
C GLY A 61 15.27 -25.12 -14.15
N TYR A 62 15.22 -23.80 -13.99
CA TYR A 62 14.44 -23.17 -12.93
C TYR A 62 12.98 -23.00 -13.37
N TYR A 63 12.05 -23.18 -12.42
CA TYR A 63 10.67 -22.75 -12.63
C TYR A 63 10.61 -21.24 -12.79
N ILE A 64 9.79 -20.76 -13.75
CA ILE A 64 9.47 -19.35 -13.92
C ILE A 64 7.97 -19.17 -14.13
N CYS A 65 7.41 -18.13 -13.54
CA CYS A 65 6.04 -17.71 -13.80
C CYS A 65 6.02 -16.21 -14.07
N PHE A 66 5.48 -15.82 -15.21
CA PHE A 66 5.20 -14.43 -15.57
C PHE A 66 3.79 -14.10 -15.14
N VAL A 67 3.64 -13.08 -14.30
CA VAL A 67 2.40 -12.81 -13.57
C VAL A 67 1.63 -11.66 -14.21
N HIS A 68 0.33 -11.84 -14.39
CA HIS A 68 -0.58 -10.83 -14.94
C HIS A 68 -0.13 -10.26 -16.29
N VAL A 69 0.28 -11.11 -17.21
CA VAL A 69 0.68 -10.71 -18.56
C VAL A 69 -0.51 -10.69 -19.51
N SER A 70 -0.48 -9.76 -20.47
CA SER A 70 -1.41 -9.69 -21.57
C SER A 70 -0.64 -9.57 -22.87
N PHE A 71 -0.81 -10.56 -23.76
CA PHE A 71 -0.03 -10.65 -25.00
C PHE A 71 -0.63 -9.79 -26.12
N SER A 72 0.26 -9.20 -26.90
CA SER A 72 0.00 -8.61 -28.20
C SER A 72 0.66 -9.44 -29.29
N ASN A 73 -0.03 -9.67 -30.39
CA ASN A 73 0.48 -10.41 -31.53
C ASN A 73 1.35 -9.48 -32.41
N MET A 74 2.61 -9.87 -32.62
CA MET A 74 3.58 -9.12 -33.47
C MET A 74 3.63 -9.65 -34.91
N GLY A 75 2.80 -10.64 -35.23
CA GLY A 75 2.81 -11.35 -36.51
C GLY A 75 3.62 -12.65 -36.49
N ARG A 76 3.34 -13.57 -37.43
CA ARG A 76 3.99 -14.88 -37.56
C ARG A 76 3.97 -15.73 -36.29
N GLY A 77 2.95 -15.57 -35.44
CA GLY A 77 2.83 -16.29 -34.16
C GLY A 77 3.77 -15.78 -33.06
N ILE A 78 4.56 -14.75 -33.31
CA ILE A 78 5.38 -14.09 -32.31
C ILE A 78 4.47 -13.22 -31.43
N MET A 79 4.56 -13.39 -30.11
CA MET A 79 3.79 -12.62 -29.15
C MET A 79 4.71 -11.86 -28.22
N GLN A 80 4.25 -10.71 -27.77
CA GLN A 80 4.97 -9.84 -26.84
C GLN A 80 4.05 -9.42 -25.71
N ALA A 81 4.60 -9.36 -24.49
CA ALA A 81 3.91 -8.84 -23.32
C ALA A 81 4.85 -8.02 -22.44
N PHE A 82 4.30 -7.00 -21.80
CA PHE A 82 4.95 -6.37 -20.66
C PHE A 82 4.67 -7.22 -19.41
N VAL A 83 5.70 -7.44 -18.59
CA VAL A 83 5.64 -8.28 -17.40
C VAL A 83 5.76 -7.39 -16.16
N PRO A 84 4.67 -7.16 -15.41
CA PRO A 84 4.69 -6.35 -14.19
C PRO A 84 5.36 -7.05 -13.01
N ALA A 85 5.33 -8.40 -13.00
CA ALA A 85 6.01 -9.22 -11.99
C ALA A 85 6.33 -10.60 -12.54
N TYR A 86 7.41 -11.23 -12.02
CA TYR A 86 7.72 -12.60 -12.31
C TYR A 86 8.28 -13.34 -11.10
N ILE A 87 8.20 -14.66 -11.12
CA ILE A 87 8.56 -15.55 -10.01
C ILE A 87 9.59 -16.54 -10.52
N ILE A 88 10.68 -16.76 -9.77
CA ILE A 88 11.67 -17.80 -10.04
C ILE A 88 11.72 -18.76 -8.87
N GLY A 89 11.44 -20.04 -9.15
CA GLY A 89 11.64 -21.14 -8.21
C GLY A 89 12.97 -21.86 -8.48
N LYS A 90 13.86 -21.85 -7.49
CA LYS A 90 15.17 -22.52 -7.59
C LYS A 90 15.09 -23.89 -6.93
N SER A 91 14.97 -24.92 -7.74
CA SER A 91 15.08 -26.30 -7.25
C SER A 91 15.88 -27.15 -8.23
N ASN A 92 17.13 -27.36 -7.93
CA ASN A 92 18.05 -28.19 -8.77
C ASN A 92 17.87 -29.70 -8.56
N LEU A 93 16.92 -30.14 -7.73
CA LEU A 93 16.87 -31.52 -7.25
C LEU A 93 15.52 -32.23 -7.44
N ILE A 94 14.50 -31.54 -7.95
CA ILE A 94 13.14 -32.09 -8.07
C ILE A 94 12.65 -31.94 -9.51
N CYS A 95 12.33 -33.05 -10.16
CA CYS A 95 11.67 -33.07 -11.45
C CYS A 95 10.39 -33.93 -11.32
N PRO A 96 9.19 -33.44 -11.70
CA PRO A 96 8.92 -32.12 -12.27
C PRO A 96 9.11 -30.96 -11.28
N LEU A 97 9.41 -29.78 -11.84
CA LEU A 97 9.55 -28.57 -11.02
C LEU A 97 8.23 -28.24 -10.32
N PRO A 98 8.26 -27.96 -9.01
CA PRO A 98 7.04 -27.61 -8.29
C PRO A 98 6.51 -26.26 -8.73
N LYS A 99 5.23 -26.17 -9.00
CA LYS A 99 4.55 -24.90 -9.28
C LYS A 99 4.50 -24.02 -8.04
N CYS A 100 4.42 -22.69 -8.27
CA CYS A 100 4.23 -21.70 -7.20
C CYS A 100 2.76 -21.67 -6.77
N GLU A 101 2.33 -22.69 -6.05
CA GLU A 101 1.00 -22.88 -5.48
C GLU A 101 1.11 -23.54 -4.10
N ASN A 102 0.07 -23.42 -3.30
CA ASN A 102 0.04 -23.97 -1.93
C ASN A 102 1.19 -23.41 -1.07
N ILE A 103 1.37 -22.11 -1.12
CA ILE A 103 2.39 -21.41 -0.34
C ILE A 103 1.98 -21.34 1.13
N GLU A 104 2.92 -21.71 2.00
CA GLU A 104 2.74 -21.75 3.45
C GLU A 104 3.22 -20.47 4.13
N LYS A 105 4.24 -19.81 3.56
CA LYS A 105 4.81 -18.59 4.14
C LYS A 105 5.46 -17.69 3.11
N ILE A 106 5.57 -16.43 3.46
CA ILE A 106 6.39 -15.43 2.76
C ILE A 106 7.43 -14.83 3.69
N ARG A 107 8.55 -14.40 3.13
CA ARG A 107 9.60 -13.66 3.84
C ARG A 107 10.07 -12.49 3.01
N ILE A 108 10.19 -11.34 3.66
CA ILE A 108 10.47 -10.05 3.03
C ILE A 108 11.68 -9.43 3.70
N TYR A 109 12.53 -8.79 2.88
CA TYR A 109 13.69 -8.01 3.29
C TYR A 109 13.67 -6.65 2.62
N GLY A 110 14.22 -5.64 3.27
CA GLY A 110 14.33 -4.31 2.70
C GLY A 110 14.88 -3.29 3.71
N GLU A 111 15.41 -2.19 3.21
CA GLU A 111 15.94 -1.12 4.05
C GLU A 111 14.87 -0.54 5.00
N CYS A 112 13.61 -0.44 4.54
CA CYS A 112 12.50 -0.01 5.38
C CYS A 112 12.27 -0.93 6.58
N LEU A 113 12.50 -2.25 6.41
CA LEU A 113 12.44 -3.23 7.51
C LEU A 113 13.61 -3.08 8.47
N ASP A 114 14.84 -2.89 7.96
CA ASP A 114 16.02 -2.68 8.79
C ASP A 114 15.89 -1.42 9.65
N LYS A 115 15.15 -0.41 9.20
CA LYS A 115 14.86 0.81 9.95
C LYS A 115 13.73 0.61 10.95
N PHE A 116 12.67 -0.07 10.55
CA PHE A 116 11.51 -0.34 11.39
C PHE A 116 11.81 -1.34 12.51
N TYR A 117 12.53 -2.42 12.19
CA TYR A 117 12.97 -3.46 13.13
C TYR A 117 14.51 -3.51 13.15
N TYR A 118 15.11 -2.64 13.93
CA TYR A 118 16.54 -2.35 13.88
C TYR A 118 17.42 -3.59 14.12
N PRO A 119 18.24 -4.04 13.13
CA PRO A 119 18.92 -5.31 13.20
C PRO A 119 20.06 -5.38 14.22
N LYS A 120 20.70 -4.25 14.55
CA LYS A 120 21.80 -4.22 15.54
C LYS A 120 21.35 -4.46 16.99
N ARG A 121 20.02 -4.53 17.26
CA ARG A 121 19.48 -4.94 18.57
C ARG A 121 19.97 -6.31 19.05
N ILE A 122 20.42 -7.18 18.11
CA ILE A 122 20.97 -8.50 18.43
C ILE A 122 22.43 -8.46 18.87
N ILE A 123 23.13 -7.35 18.73
CA ILE A 123 24.54 -7.23 19.04
C ILE A 123 24.69 -6.60 20.42
N GLU A 124 25.27 -7.35 21.35
CA GLU A 124 25.76 -6.78 22.61
C GLU A 124 27.13 -6.19 22.35
N SER A 125 27.22 -4.84 22.30
CA SER A 125 28.50 -4.15 22.19
C SER A 125 29.07 -3.87 23.57
N ASN A 126 29.80 -4.80 24.16
CA ASN A 126 30.44 -4.48 25.44
C ASN A 126 31.93 -4.33 25.39
N ASP A 127 32.65 -4.79 24.37
CA ASP A 127 34.12 -4.69 24.33
C ASP A 127 34.69 -4.63 22.91
N PHE A 128 34.38 -3.58 22.17
CA PHE A 128 34.80 -3.48 20.77
C PHE A 128 36.33 -3.33 20.55
N PHE A 129 37.09 -2.96 21.54
CA PHE A 129 38.52 -2.62 21.37
C PHE A 129 39.43 -2.95 22.56
N LYS A 130 39.21 -4.02 23.27
CA LYS A 130 40.26 -4.54 24.14
C LYS A 130 41.04 -5.64 23.40
N GLU A 131 42.32 -5.44 23.19
CA GLU A 131 43.28 -6.43 22.66
C GLU A 131 43.21 -6.73 21.17
N GLY A 132 42.73 -5.80 20.29
CA GLY A 132 42.77 -6.03 18.83
C GLY A 132 41.83 -7.10 18.31
N THR A 133 40.93 -7.64 19.13
CA THR A 133 39.90 -8.60 18.74
C THR A 133 38.52 -8.05 19.00
N ALA A 134 37.64 -8.04 17.97
CA ALA A 134 36.23 -7.73 18.13
C ALA A 134 35.46 -9.00 18.51
N LYS A 135 34.95 -9.05 19.73
CA LYS A 135 34.06 -10.14 20.18
C LYS A 135 32.61 -9.68 20.04
N PHE A 136 31.88 -10.31 19.15
CA PHE A 136 30.43 -10.10 19.01
C PHE A 136 29.69 -11.15 19.85
N LYS A 137 28.91 -10.70 20.81
CA LYS A 137 27.96 -11.54 21.49
C LYS A 137 26.59 -11.33 20.86
N VAL A 138 26.06 -12.35 20.22
CA VAL A 138 24.71 -12.34 19.63
C VAL A 138 23.72 -12.70 20.74
N LYS A 139 22.79 -11.78 21.02
CA LYS A 139 21.64 -12.10 21.90
C LYS A 139 20.72 -13.06 21.19
N ASN A 140 20.22 -14.02 21.92
CA ASN A 140 19.10 -14.84 21.46
C ASN A 140 17.83 -14.01 21.57
N ILE A 141 17.49 -13.25 20.51
CA ILE A 141 16.32 -12.38 20.50
C ILE A 141 15.10 -13.22 20.15
N LYS A 142 14.09 -13.12 20.99
CA LYS A 142 12.77 -13.60 20.64
C LYS A 142 12.24 -12.78 19.46
N THR A 143 11.68 -13.47 18.48
CA THR A 143 10.93 -12.82 17.40
C THR A 143 9.69 -12.14 17.99
N ASP A 144 9.33 -10.98 17.47
CA ASP A 144 8.07 -10.33 17.81
C ASP A 144 6.98 -10.87 16.88
N ASP A 145 6.00 -11.56 17.48
CA ASP A 145 4.95 -12.27 16.75
C ASP A 145 3.60 -11.55 16.92
N TYR A 146 2.88 -11.38 15.82
CA TYR A 146 1.55 -10.76 15.76
C TYR A 146 0.60 -11.64 14.96
N ILE A 147 -0.67 -11.67 15.34
CA ILE A 147 -1.71 -12.39 14.60
C ILE A 147 -2.62 -11.38 13.90
N ILE A 148 -2.75 -11.53 12.58
CA ILE A 148 -3.61 -10.71 11.74
C ILE A 148 -4.47 -11.62 10.87
N LYS A 149 -5.79 -11.58 11.04
CA LYS A 149 -6.75 -12.42 10.28
C LYS A 149 -6.37 -13.92 10.27
N ASN A 150 -5.84 -14.43 11.39
CA ASN A 150 -5.34 -15.78 11.61
C ASN A 150 -3.96 -16.11 11.04
N ASP A 151 -3.35 -15.25 10.24
CA ASP A 151 -1.98 -15.43 9.78
C ASP A 151 -1.00 -14.84 10.80
N LYS A 152 0.17 -15.47 10.92
CA LYS A 152 1.18 -15.09 11.90
C LYS A 152 2.28 -14.25 11.25
N PHE A 153 2.35 -12.98 11.63
CA PHE A 153 3.40 -12.06 11.27
C PHE A 153 4.52 -12.09 12.29
N ARG A 154 5.74 -12.33 11.84
CA ARG A 154 6.92 -12.45 12.69
C ARG A 154 8.02 -11.53 12.20
N TYR A 155 8.49 -10.64 13.05
CA TYR A 155 9.70 -9.86 12.82
C TYR A 155 10.92 -10.55 13.43
N GLY A 156 11.99 -10.66 12.66
CA GLY A 156 13.22 -11.29 13.11
C GLY A 156 14.45 -10.69 12.43
N VAL A 157 15.62 -11.15 12.84
CA VAL A 157 16.89 -10.72 12.27
C VAL A 157 17.67 -11.95 11.80
N ASN A 158 18.09 -11.90 10.53
CA ASN A 158 19.06 -12.82 9.97
C ASN A 158 20.45 -12.21 10.08
N TRP A 159 21.40 -13.01 10.46
CA TRP A 159 22.82 -12.61 10.43
C TRP A 159 23.64 -13.67 9.70
N ASN A 160 24.60 -13.20 8.92
CA ASN A 160 25.53 -14.07 8.23
C ASN A 160 26.94 -13.52 8.42
N ILE A 161 27.87 -14.42 8.72
CA ILE A 161 29.30 -14.12 8.71
C ILE A 161 29.83 -14.70 7.41
N PRO A 162 30.05 -13.90 6.35
CA PRO A 162 30.65 -14.43 5.14
C PRO A 162 32.07 -14.91 5.49
N ILE A 163 32.33 -16.20 5.25
CA ILE A 163 33.66 -16.75 5.39
C ILE A 163 34.44 -16.27 4.14
N SER A 164 35.05 -15.10 4.23
CA SER A 164 35.96 -14.63 3.20
C SER A 164 37.40 -14.88 3.66
N SER A 165 38.23 -15.30 2.76
CA SER A 165 39.70 -15.46 2.99
C SER A 165 40.40 -14.11 3.17
N ASN A 166 39.71 -12.99 3.01
CA ASN A 166 40.20 -11.63 3.18
C ASN A 166 39.82 -11.05 4.55
N ILE A 167 40.74 -10.29 5.12
CA ILE A 167 40.83 -9.79 6.50
C ILE A 167 39.61 -8.93 6.92
N ASN A 168 38.71 -8.54 6.04
CA ASN A 168 37.53 -7.73 6.36
C ASN A 168 36.27 -8.63 6.44
N VAL A 169 36.02 -9.14 7.65
CA VAL A 169 34.74 -9.83 7.95
C VAL A 169 33.66 -8.75 8.13
N VAL A 170 32.80 -8.60 7.13
CA VAL A 170 31.63 -7.74 7.24
C VAL A 170 30.46 -8.58 7.77
N LEU A 171 30.01 -8.28 8.98
CA LEU A 171 28.82 -8.88 9.53
C LEU A 171 27.59 -8.36 8.75
N ASP A 172 26.99 -9.21 7.91
CA ASP A 172 25.74 -8.88 7.22
C ASP A 172 24.55 -9.22 8.12
N VAL A 173 23.91 -8.20 8.65
CA VAL A 173 22.77 -8.32 9.56
C VAL A 173 21.58 -7.62 8.93
N LYS A 174 20.50 -8.38 8.68
CA LYS A 174 19.29 -7.86 8.02
C LYS A 174 18.04 -8.29 8.78
N SER A 175 17.14 -7.36 8.91
CA SER A 175 15.81 -7.65 9.44
C SER A 175 14.93 -8.30 8.37
N TYR A 176 13.99 -9.11 8.80
CA TYR A 176 12.97 -9.69 7.93
C TYR A 176 11.60 -9.63 8.58
N LEU A 177 10.59 -9.56 7.74
CA LEU A 177 9.22 -9.87 8.07
C LEU A 177 8.87 -11.22 7.44
N GLU A 178 8.45 -12.19 8.27
CA GLU A 178 7.89 -13.47 7.83
C GLU A 178 6.40 -13.50 8.13
N VAL A 179 5.60 -14.00 7.20
CA VAL A 179 4.18 -14.25 7.41
C VAL A 179 3.94 -15.73 7.19
N ASP A 180 3.57 -16.43 8.27
CA ASP A 180 3.13 -17.83 8.24
C ASP A 180 1.62 -17.85 8.02
N PHE A 181 1.16 -18.45 6.94
CA PHE A 181 -0.26 -18.53 6.59
C PHE A 181 -0.94 -19.67 7.31
N LYS A 182 -2.14 -19.42 7.82
CA LYS A 182 -3.00 -20.48 8.36
C LYS A 182 -3.51 -21.39 7.25
N ASP A 183 -3.93 -20.79 6.13
CA ASP A 183 -4.43 -21.47 4.95
C ASP A 183 -3.46 -21.27 3.79
N LEU A 184 -3.24 -22.32 2.98
CA LEU A 184 -2.34 -22.27 1.84
C LEU A 184 -2.77 -21.19 0.83
N LYS A 185 -1.80 -20.45 0.27
CA LYS A 185 -2.03 -19.31 -0.61
C LYS A 185 -1.61 -19.59 -2.05
N GLY A 186 -2.36 -19.01 -2.99
CA GLY A 186 -1.99 -18.93 -4.41
C GLY A 186 -1.19 -17.66 -4.72
N ILE A 187 -0.77 -17.53 -5.98
CA ILE A 187 0.02 -16.37 -6.46
C ILE A 187 -0.73 -15.06 -6.20
N ASP A 188 -2.02 -15.00 -6.53
CA ASP A 188 -2.81 -13.76 -6.41
C ASP A 188 -2.97 -13.33 -4.95
N ASP A 189 -3.16 -14.29 -4.03
CA ASP A 189 -3.16 -14.00 -2.60
C ASP A 189 -1.82 -13.41 -2.13
N ILE A 190 -0.70 -13.98 -2.61
CA ILE A 190 0.66 -13.52 -2.28
C ILE A 190 0.89 -12.09 -2.78
N LEU A 191 0.41 -11.76 -3.99
CA LEU A 191 0.46 -10.40 -4.52
C LEU A 191 -0.37 -9.42 -3.68
N GLU A 192 -1.53 -9.84 -3.21
CA GLU A 192 -2.36 -9.02 -2.32
C GLU A 192 -1.63 -8.73 -1.01
N TYR A 193 -0.96 -9.74 -0.41
CA TYR A 193 -0.12 -9.55 0.79
C TYR A 193 1.04 -8.59 0.52
N TYR A 194 1.73 -8.74 -0.62
CA TYR A 194 2.79 -7.81 -1.02
C TYR A 194 2.30 -6.36 -1.05
N LEU A 195 1.16 -6.10 -1.71
CA LEU A 195 0.58 -4.77 -1.81
C LEU A 195 0.15 -4.21 -0.44
N LYS A 196 -0.46 -5.04 0.41
CA LYS A 196 -0.84 -4.64 1.78
C LYS A 196 0.38 -4.28 2.64
N ILE A 197 1.42 -5.11 2.61
CA ILE A 197 2.65 -4.86 3.36
C ILE A 197 3.35 -3.60 2.83
N LYS A 198 3.42 -3.43 1.50
CA LYS A 198 3.95 -2.22 0.88
C LYS A 198 3.20 -0.97 1.33
N LYS A 199 1.87 -1.03 1.39
CA LYS A 199 1.00 0.05 1.85
C LYS A 199 1.23 0.40 3.33
N PHE A 200 1.37 -0.62 4.19
CA PHE A 200 1.72 -0.42 5.59
C PHE A 200 3.07 0.31 5.73
N PHE A 201 4.12 -0.14 5.02
CA PHE A 201 5.42 0.51 5.07
C PHE A 201 5.41 1.90 4.41
N SER A 202 4.51 2.16 3.44
CA SER A 202 4.29 3.51 2.92
C SER A 202 3.75 4.44 4.01
N PHE A 203 2.83 3.97 4.84
CA PHE A 203 2.33 4.71 6.00
C PHE A 203 3.44 4.98 7.01
N ILE A 204 4.17 3.95 7.43
CA ILE A 204 5.26 4.06 8.43
C ILE A 204 6.36 5.04 7.99
N ASN A 205 6.66 5.11 6.69
CA ASN A 205 7.72 5.96 6.15
C ASN A 205 7.21 7.29 5.56
N ASN A 206 5.90 7.54 5.59
CA ASN A 206 5.27 8.71 4.94
C ASN A 206 5.75 8.89 3.49
N ARG A 207 5.76 7.80 2.70
CA ARG A 207 6.23 7.79 1.31
C ARG A 207 5.40 6.84 0.47
N LYS A 208 5.12 7.24 -0.76
CA LYS A 208 4.32 6.43 -1.69
C LYS A 208 5.06 5.18 -2.16
N TYR A 209 6.34 5.29 -2.45
CA TYR A 209 7.15 4.19 -2.96
C TYR A 209 8.04 3.60 -1.88
N ILE A 210 7.83 2.30 -1.66
CA ILE A 210 8.65 1.46 -0.78
C ILE A 210 9.16 0.32 -1.61
N GLU A 211 10.47 0.08 -1.55
CA GLU A 211 11.14 -1.02 -2.22
C GLU A 211 11.53 -2.09 -1.21
N PHE A 212 11.26 -3.34 -1.56
CA PHE A 212 11.78 -4.50 -0.85
C PHE A 212 12.94 -5.10 -1.64
N SER A 213 14.08 -5.30 -0.98
CA SER A 213 15.27 -5.87 -1.63
C SER A 213 15.09 -7.34 -2.00
N LYS A 214 14.20 -8.04 -1.28
CA LYS A 214 13.93 -9.46 -1.54
C LYS A 214 12.55 -9.84 -1.01
N PHE A 215 11.80 -10.60 -1.82
CA PHE A 215 10.51 -11.17 -1.45
C PHE A 215 10.50 -12.65 -1.85
N VAL A 216 10.32 -13.53 -0.88
CA VAL A 216 10.38 -14.98 -1.07
C VAL A 216 9.12 -15.62 -0.52
N ALA A 217 8.48 -16.46 -1.32
CA ALA A 217 7.42 -17.36 -0.87
C ALA A 217 7.99 -18.78 -0.75
N SER A 218 7.56 -19.52 0.26
CA SER A 218 8.08 -20.85 0.53
C SER A 218 6.96 -21.85 0.79
N LYS A 219 7.18 -23.09 0.34
CA LYS A 219 6.37 -24.25 0.70
C LYS A 219 7.21 -25.43 1.07
N GLU A 220 6.68 -26.30 1.93
CA GLU A 220 7.32 -27.56 2.30
C GLU A 220 6.88 -28.67 1.34
N ILE A 221 7.83 -29.44 0.85
CA ILE A 221 7.54 -30.64 0.06
C ILE A 221 8.08 -31.87 0.78
N LYS A 222 7.23 -32.87 0.93
CA LYS A 222 7.62 -34.16 1.44
C LYS A 222 8.22 -34.98 0.31
N LEU A 223 9.49 -35.34 0.44
CA LEU A 223 10.17 -36.20 -0.50
C LEU A 223 10.00 -37.65 -0.02
N ASN A 224 9.25 -38.46 -0.78
CA ASN A 224 9.21 -39.90 -0.56
C ASN A 224 10.56 -40.47 -0.96
N CYS A 225 11.35 -40.94 -0.01
CA CYS A 225 12.54 -41.74 -0.29
C CYS A 225 12.10 -43.17 -0.52
N ASP A 226 12.19 -43.67 -1.76
CA ASP A 226 11.82 -45.04 -2.14
C ASP A 226 12.59 -46.12 -1.37
N ILE A 227 13.66 -45.77 -0.67
CA ILE A 227 14.58 -46.68 0.03
C ILE A 227 14.16 -46.94 1.50
N ASN A 228 13.42 -46.04 2.11
CA ASN A 228 12.96 -46.24 3.49
C ASN A 228 11.74 -45.33 3.78
N PRO A 229 10.49 -45.86 3.77
CA PRO A 229 9.29 -45.08 3.92
C PRO A 229 9.13 -44.39 5.30
N GLU A 230 9.93 -44.75 6.29
CA GLU A 230 9.94 -44.09 7.61
C GLU A 230 10.79 -42.79 7.65
N ASN A 231 11.61 -42.54 6.64
CA ASN A 231 12.47 -41.34 6.54
C ASN A 231 11.88 -40.33 5.53
N ILE A 232 10.74 -39.74 5.84
CA ILE A 232 10.19 -38.62 5.08
C ILE A 232 11.08 -37.40 5.35
N LYS A 233 11.94 -37.04 4.38
CA LYS A 233 12.67 -35.77 4.43
C LYS A 233 11.80 -34.66 3.86
N SER A 234 11.43 -33.71 4.68
CA SER A 234 10.81 -32.48 4.19
C SER A 234 11.87 -31.52 3.67
N LYS A 235 11.57 -30.84 2.57
CA LYS A 235 12.42 -29.81 1.97
C LYS A 235 11.59 -28.56 1.68
N ASN A 236 12.10 -27.42 2.13
CA ASN A 236 11.53 -26.13 1.74
C ASN A 236 11.96 -25.77 0.31
N ILE A 237 11.01 -25.32 -0.48
CA ILE A 237 11.22 -24.75 -1.80
C ILE A 237 10.87 -23.28 -1.74
N ASP A 238 11.81 -22.46 -2.22
CA ASP A 238 11.70 -21.03 -2.24
C ASP A 238 11.39 -20.52 -3.65
N PHE A 239 10.45 -19.61 -3.74
CA PHE A 239 10.05 -18.87 -4.93
C PHE A 239 10.37 -17.40 -4.70
N GLU A 240 11.30 -16.86 -5.47
CA GLU A 240 11.68 -15.46 -5.39
C GLU A 240 10.81 -14.64 -6.36
N PHE A 241 10.16 -13.61 -5.85
CA PHE A 241 9.30 -12.70 -6.60
C PHE A 241 10.08 -11.45 -6.97
N PHE A 242 9.94 -11.05 -8.21
CA PHE A 242 10.52 -9.84 -8.77
C PHE A 242 9.42 -8.94 -9.29
N PHE A 243 9.40 -7.71 -8.83
CA PHE A 243 8.42 -6.69 -9.21
C PHE A 243 9.08 -5.61 -10.04
N VAL A 244 8.35 -5.09 -11.02
CA VAL A 244 8.77 -3.90 -11.75
C VAL A 244 8.46 -2.70 -10.89
N GLU A 245 9.50 -2.15 -10.29
CA GLU A 245 9.39 -0.90 -9.53
C GLU A 245 9.65 0.30 -10.46
N PRO A 246 9.06 1.47 -10.14
CA PRO A 246 9.39 2.70 -10.85
C PRO A 246 10.90 2.98 -10.79
N ASP A 247 11.45 3.57 -11.85
CA ASP A 247 12.88 3.88 -11.94
C ASP A 247 13.38 4.94 -10.93
N GLU A 248 12.48 5.58 -10.20
CA GLU A 248 12.82 6.53 -9.15
C GLU A 248 13.37 5.81 -7.92
N LYS A 249 14.70 5.75 -7.83
CA LYS A 249 15.37 5.29 -6.62
C LYS A 249 15.17 6.29 -5.49
N ILE A 250 14.38 5.89 -4.51
CA ILE A 250 14.18 6.68 -3.30
C ILE A 250 15.35 6.42 -2.38
N ASP A 251 16.20 7.43 -2.19
CA ASP A 251 17.29 7.37 -1.22
C ASP A 251 16.72 7.49 0.22
N LEU A 252 16.50 6.35 0.85
CA LEU A 252 16.05 6.27 2.23
C LEU A 252 17.16 6.69 3.23
N SER A 253 18.41 6.74 2.80
CA SER A 253 19.55 7.04 3.67
C SER A 253 19.50 8.46 4.26
N LYS A 254 18.77 9.39 3.62
CA LYS A 254 18.66 10.79 4.03
C LYS A 254 17.56 11.08 5.04
N SER A 255 16.69 10.14 5.39
CA SER A 255 15.73 10.35 6.47
C SER A 255 16.39 10.06 7.82
N ILE A 256 16.35 11.04 8.70
CA ILE A 256 17.03 10.99 10.00
C ILE A 256 16.15 10.28 11.04
N ASN A 257 14.83 10.37 10.91
CA ASN A 257 13.88 9.86 11.87
C ASN A 257 13.05 8.71 11.28
N TYR A 258 12.89 7.65 12.06
CA TYR A 258 12.11 6.45 11.67
C TYR A 258 11.20 6.05 12.81
N ILE A 259 10.00 5.55 12.46
CA ILE A 259 9.17 4.82 13.38
C ILE A 259 9.77 3.42 13.56
N HIS A 260 9.96 3.01 14.79
CA HIS A 260 10.34 1.64 15.14
C HIS A 260 9.11 0.85 15.54
N LEU A 261 9.19 -0.48 15.46
CA LEU A 261 8.10 -1.37 15.88
C LEU A 261 7.65 -1.10 17.33
N GLU A 262 8.59 -0.77 18.20
CA GLU A 262 8.36 -0.45 19.62
C GLU A 262 7.49 0.81 19.81
N ASP A 263 7.59 1.78 18.91
CA ASP A 263 6.81 3.03 18.96
C ASP A 263 5.31 2.78 18.72
N LEU A 264 4.97 1.63 18.15
CA LEU A 264 3.57 1.26 17.91
C LEU A 264 2.86 0.72 19.16
N ASN A 265 3.53 0.64 20.31
CA ASN A 265 2.98 0.26 21.60
C ASN A 265 2.06 -0.98 21.51
N ASN A 266 2.54 -2.08 20.91
CA ASN A 266 1.81 -3.32 20.64
C ASN A 266 0.55 -3.18 19.75
N LYS A 267 0.36 -2.03 19.08
CA LYS A 267 -0.77 -1.76 18.18
C LYS A 267 -0.49 -2.07 16.71
N PHE A 268 0.55 -2.86 16.42
CA PHE A 268 0.91 -3.23 15.05
C PHE A 268 -0.26 -3.81 14.28
N SER A 269 -0.99 -4.78 14.86
CA SER A 269 -2.09 -5.45 14.16
C SER A 269 -3.25 -4.50 13.83
N GLU A 270 -3.61 -3.62 14.75
CA GLU A 270 -4.67 -2.63 14.53
C GLU A 270 -4.27 -1.61 13.46
N ILE A 271 -3.03 -1.08 13.53
CA ILE A 271 -2.52 -0.12 12.55
C ILE A 271 -2.43 -0.77 11.17
N TYR A 272 -1.90 -2.00 11.09
CA TYR A 272 -1.81 -2.75 9.83
C TYR A 272 -3.18 -2.90 9.19
N ASN A 273 -4.19 -3.36 9.93
CA ASN A 273 -5.54 -3.56 9.41
C ASN A 273 -6.15 -2.24 8.91
N ILE A 274 -6.14 -1.20 9.74
CA ILE A 274 -6.73 0.10 9.39
C ILE A 274 -6.06 0.72 8.17
N VAL A 275 -4.73 0.68 8.11
CA VAL A 275 -3.95 1.28 7.02
C VAL A 275 -4.14 0.48 5.73
N THR A 276 -4.12 -0.86 5.78
CA THR A 276 -4.19 -1.68 4.56
C THR A 276 -5.58 -1.73 3.94
N GLU A 277 -6.63 -1.58 4.74
CA GLU A 277 -8.01 -1.52 4.26
C GLU A 277 -8.42 -0.15 3.70
N ASN A 278 -7.66 0.90 3.99
CA ASN A 278 -7.99 2.26 3.59
C ASN A 278 -7.32 2.65 2.26
N SER A 279 -8.10 2.82 1.20
CA SER A 279 -7.58 3.16 -0.14
C SER A 279 -7.03 4.58 -0.25
N PHE A 280 -7.53 5.54 0.54
CA PHE A 280 -7.15 6.96 0.43
C PHE A 280 -5.85 7.32 1.14
N LEU A 281 -5.41 6.56 2.15
CA LEU A 281 -4.25 6.93 2.96
C LEU A 281 -2.93 6.98 2.18
N THR A 282 -2.78 6.25 1.10
CA THR A 282 -1.53 6.22 0.31
C THR A 282 -1.49 7.23 -0.82
N GLU A 283 -2.62 7.84 -1.15
CA GLU A 283 -2.73 8.73 -2.33
C GLU A 283 -2.04 10.08 -2.14
N TYR A 284 -1.98 10.59 -0.90
CA TYR A 284 -1.41 11.91 -0.61
C TYR A 284 0.06 11.87 -0.16
N TYR A 285 0.68 10.68 -0.04
CA TYR A 285 2.07 10.59 0.35
C TYR A 285 2.99 11.14 -0.75
N PRO A 286 4.08 11.83 -0.36
CA PRO A 286 5.07 12.27 -1.32
C PRO A 286 5.75 11.09 -2.00
N LEU A 287 6.12 11.25 -3.26
CA LEU A 287 6.87 10.25 -4.00
C LEU A 287 8.27 10.06 -3.42
N SER A 288 8.92 11.17 -3.07
CA SER A 288 10.29 11.21 -2.53
C SER A 288 10.43 12.31 -1.47
N GLY A 289 11.58 12.38 -0.81
CA GLY A 289 11.88 13.45 0.14
C GLY A 289 11.98 14.85 -0.53
N SER A 290 12.38 14.91 -1.79
CA SER A 290 12.37 16.15 -2.58
C SER A 290 10.96 16.55 -2.98
N ASP A 291 10.13 15.59 -3.35
CA ASP A 291 8.72 15.79 -3.71
C ASP A 291 7.88 16.34 -2.55
N ASN A 292 8.28 16.03 -1.31
CA ASN A 292 7.65 16.56 -0.10
C ASN A 292 7.72 18.09 0.03
N ARG A 293 8.63 18.73 -0.69
CA ARG A 293 8.84 20.19 -0.65
C ARG A 293 7.92 20.96 -1.58
N TYR A 294 7.22 20.27 -2.47
CA TYR A 294 6.38 20.90 -3.49
C TYR A 294 4.91 20.54 -3.26
N VAL A 295 4.08 21.57 -3.20
CA VAL A 295 2.63 21.46 -3.16
C VAL A 295 2.07 21.82 -4.52
N ASP A 296 1.28 20.94 -5.09
CA ASP A 296 0.52 21.17 -6.31
C ASP A 296 -0.98 20.94 -6.09
N ASN A 297 -1.77 21.25 -7.11
CA ASN A 297 -3.24 21.16 -7.01
C ASN A 297 -3.72 19.72 -6.79
N ASP A 298 -3.07 18.74 -7.41
CA ASP A 298 -3.44 17.31 -7.26
C ASP A 298 -3.18 16.81 -5.82
N LYS A 299 -1.99 17.09 -5.29
CA LYS A 299 -1.63 16.76 -3.90
C LYS A 299 -2.57 17.44 -2.91
N PHE A 300 -2.91 18.71 -3.15
CA PHE A 300 -3.80 19.46 -2.28
C PHE A 300 -5.20 18.84 -2.23
N LEU A 301 -5.77 18.45 -3.37
CA LEU A 301 -7.06 17.75 -3.44
C LEU A 301 -7.00 16.36 -2.78
N LYS A 302 -5.91 15.63 -2.96
CA LYS A 302 -5.72 14.32 -2.32
C LYS A 302 -5.68 14.43 -0.80
N VAL A 303 -4.98 15.43 -0.26
CA VAL A 303 -4.98 15.72 1.19
C VAL A 303 -6.38 16.10 1.68
N ALA A 304 -7.11 16.93 0.94
CA ALA A 304 -8.47 17.29 1.30
C ALA A 304 -9.39 16.06 1.37
N SER A 305 -9.35 15.21 0.35
CA SER A 305 -10.17 13.99 0.28
C SER A 305 -9.79 12.97 1.37
N ALA A 306 -8.48 12.80 1.63
CA ALA A 306 -8.00 11.93 2.70
C ALA A 306 -8.43 12.43 4.08
N PHE A 307 -8.34 13.75 4.32
CA PHE A 307 -8.76 14.37 5.57
C PHE A 307 -10.25 14.18 5.82
N GLU A 308 -11.11 14.50 4.85
CA GLU A 308 -12.57 14.34 4.98
C GLU A 308 -12.90 12.86 5.26
N SER A 309 -12.30 11.93 4.51
CA SER A 309 -12.51 10.48 4.69
C SER A 309 -12.07 9.99 6.08
N GLU A 310 -10.89 10.39 6.56
CA GLU A 310 -10.39 9.94 7.87
C GLU A 310 -11.14 10.61 9.03
N PHE A 311 -11.51 11.87 8.87
CA PHE A 311 -12.31 12.57 9.86
C PHE A 311 -13.66 11.89 10.08
N ASP A 312 -14.37 11.57 9.01
CA ASP A 312 -15.70 10.95 9.10
C ASP A 312 -15.63 9.53 9.68
N LYS A 313 -14.53 8.81 9.49
CA LYS A 313 -14.29 7.49 10.11
C LYS A 313 -13.89 7.59 11.57
N ALA A 314 -13.07 8.58 11.94
CA ALA A 314 -12.61 8.76 13.32
C ALA A 314 -13.67 9.40 14.21
N ILE A 315 -14.50 10.26 13.64
CA ILE A 315 -15.50 11.06 14.37
C ILE A 315 -16.86 10.99 13.64
N PRO A 316 -17.48 9.80 13.55
CA PRO A 316 -18.67 9.57 12.73
C PRO A 316 -19.90 10.37 13.12
N ASN A 317 -19.96 10.88 14.36
CA ASN A 317 -21.08 11.65 14.89
C ASN A 317 -20.70 13.10 15.17
N TYR A 318 -19.75 13.64 14.40
CA TYR A 318 -19.32 15.03 14.58
C TYR A 318 -20.49 16.00 14.36
N LYS A 319 -20.68 16.89 15.32
CA LYS A 319 -21.61 18.00 15.25
C LYS A 319 -20.85 19.30 15.47
N SER A 320 -21.04 20.26 14.59
CA SER A 320 -20.37 21.56 14.67
C SER A 320 -20.90 22.48 15.78
N SER A 321 -22.14 22.24 16.21
CA SER A 321 -22.76 22.99 17.30
C SER A 321 -23.53 22.07 18.26
N ASN A 322 -23.44 22.35 19.57
CA ASN A 322 -24.29 21.72 20.57
C ASN A 322 -25.67 22.49 20.69
N ASN A 323 -26.12 23.12 19.62
CA ASN A 323 -27.36 23.89 19.66
C ASN A 323 -28.54 22.93 19.50
N VAL A 324 -29.27 22.70 20.59
CA VAL A 324 -30.46 21.83 20.66
C VAL A 324 -31.54 22.28 19.66
N GLU A 325 -31.71 23.58 19.49
CA GLU A 325 -32.69 24.15 18.55
C GLU A 325 -32.33 23.80 17.09
N TYR A 326 -31.04 23.85 16.74
CA TYR A 326 -30.57 23.46 15.45
C TYR A 326 -30.81 21.96 15.15
N ASP A 327 -30.55 21.08 16.14
CA ASP A 327 -30.81 19.64 16.03
C ASP A 327 -32.31 19.37 15.83
N ILE A 328 -33.17 20.10 16.51
CA ILE A 328 -34.62 19.98 16.36
C ILE A 328 -35.05 20.39 14.95
N VAL A 329 -34.60 21.54 14.47
CA VAL A 329 -34.94 22.03 13.11
C VAL A 329 -34.43 21.04 12.04
N LYS A 330 -33.20 20.60 12.17
CA LYS A 330 -32.61 19.61 11.25
C LYS A 330 -33.41 18.31 11.20
N LYS A 331 -33.73 17.76 12.38
CA LYS A 331 -34.57 16.57 12.50
C LYS A 331 -35.92 16.74 11.83
N THR A 332 -36.58 17.86 12.09
CA THR A 332 -37.88 18.19 11.49
C THR A 332 -37.84 18.21 9.96
N ILE A 333 -36.76 18.79 9.39
CA ILE A 333 -36.58 18.83 7.93
C ILE A 333 -36.36 17.41 7.38
N LEU A 334 -35.51 16.60 8.03
CA LEU A 334 -35.26 15.22 7.63
C LEU A 334 -36.52 14.35 7.71
N ASP A 335 -37.30 14.48 8.79
CA ASP A 335 -38.55 13.75 8.94
C ASP A 335 -39.57 14.14 7.85
N TYR A 336 -39.64 15.42 7.49
CA TYR A 336 -40.47 15.91 6.39
C TYR A 336 -40.02 15.30 5.03
N ILE A 337 -38.73 15.32 4.74
CA ILE A 337 -38.17 14.72 3.51
C ILE A 337 -38.49 13.22 3.42
N LEU A 338 -38.36 12.48 4.52
CA LEU A 338 -38.68 11.07 4.59
C LEU A 338 -40.17 10.81 4.32
N LEU A 339 -41.03 11.62 4.90
CA LEU A 339 -42.49 11.51 4.72
C LEU A 339 -42.91 11.77 3.26
N GLU A 340 -42.35 12.79 2.63
CA GLU A 340 -42.62 13.08 1.21
C GLU A 340 -42.04 12.02 0.28
N LYS A 341 -40.89 11.45 0.57
CA LYS A 341 -40.37 10.29 -0.17
C LYS A 341 -41.29 9.08 -0.10
N GLN A 342 -41.81 8.78 1.11
CA GLN A 342 -42.75 7.67 1.29
C GLN A 342 -44.05 7.90 0.53
N LYS A 343 -44.63 9.11 0.57
CA LYS A 343 -45.83 9.47 -0.20
C LYS A 343 -45.62 9.28 -1.70
N ASN A 344 -44.54 9.84 -2.25
CA ASN A 344 -44.24 9.73 -3.67
C ASN A 344 -43.96 8.28 -4.10
N ASN A 345 -43.28 7.47 -3.28
CA ASN A 345 -43.08 6.06 -3.56
C ASN A 345 -44.40 5.27 -3.55
N ASN A 346 -45.32 5.55 -2.62
CA ASN A 346 -46.62 4.94 -2.61
C ASN A 346 -47.45 5.34 -3.84
N GLU A 347 -47.37 6.60 -4.29
CA GLU A 347 -48.01 7.05 -5.53
C GLU A 347 -47.43 6.36 -6.78
N ILE A 348 -46.15 6.12 -6.81
CA ILE A 348 -45.49 5.35 -7.90
C ILE A 348 -46.08 3.93 -7.99
N LEU A 349 -46.26 3.28 -6.83
CA LEU A 349 -46.81 1.92 -6.78
C LEU A 349 -48.30 1.83 -7.22
N LEU A 350 -49.06 2.90 -7.02
CA LEU A 350 -50.48 2.94 -7.32
C LEU A 350 -50.78 3.49 -8.72
N ASN A 351 -49.81 4.01 -9.45
CA ASN A 351 -50.03 4.70 -10.72
C ASN A 351 -49.67 3.86 -11.92
N ASN A 352 -50.55 3.85 -12.95
CA ASN A 352 -50.30 3.15 -14.20
C ASN A 352 -49.81 4.06 -15.36
N ASP A 353 -49.75 5.39 -15.12
CA ASP A 353 -49.27 6.34 -16.13
C ASP A 353 -47.73 6.46 -16.08
N SER A 354 -47.07 5.99 -17.14
CA SER A 354 -45.62 5.97 -17.27
C SER A 354 -44.97 7.37 -17.25
N LYS A 355 -45.67 8.44 -17.67
CA LYS A 355 -45.16 9.82 -17.61
C LYS A 355 -45.20 10.34 -16.19
N LYS A 356 -46.31 10.05 -15.45
CA LYS A 356 -46.44 10.44 -14.05
C LYS A 356 -45.46 9.70 -13.17
N ILE A 357 -45.25 8.40 -13.38
CA ILE A 357 -44.26 7.58 -12.67
C ILE A 357 -42.86 8.20 -12.83
N LYS A 358 -42.42 8.48 -14.06
CA LYS A 358 -41.10 9.11 -14.31
C LYS A 358 -40.92 10.48 -13.63
N SER A 359 -41.99 11.26 -13.52
CA SER A 359 -41.99 12.54 -12.82
C SER A 359 -41.80 12.34 -11.30
N LEU A 360 -42.54 11.40 -10.71
CA LEU A 360 -42.45 11.08 -9.28
C LEU A 360 -41.08 10.49 -8.91
N GLU A 361 -40.51 9.63 -9.76
CA GLU A 361 -39.14 9.08 -9.57
C GLU A 361 -38.08 10.20 -9.53
N LYS A 362 -38.22 11.22 -10.40
CA LYS A 362 -37.34 12.40 -10.35
C LYS A 362 -37.47 13.15 -9.03
N ILE A 363 -38.70 13.37 -8.54
CA ILE A 363 -38.97 14.04 -7.27
C ILE A 363 -38.35 13.25 -6.10
N VAL A 364 -38.51 11.92 -6.07
CA VAL A 364 -37.89 11.06 -5.04
C VAL A 364 -36.35 11.16 -5.08
N LYS A 365 -35.78 11.27 -6.29
CA LYS A 365 -34.33 11.46 -6.44
C LYS A 365 -33.87 12.81 -5.89
N GLU A 366 -34.60 13.90 -6.13
CA GLU A 366 -34.31 15.22 -5.58
C GLU A 366 -34.42 15.22 -4.05
N TYR A 367 -35.48 14.62 -3.47
CA TYR A 367 -35.57 14.47 -2.02
C TYR A 367 -34.41 13.66 -1.44
N SER A 368 -33.93 12.64 -2.13
CA SER A 368 -32.77 11.87 -1.71
C SER A 368 -31.48 12.70 -1.73
N TYR A 369 -31.37 13.60 -2.70
CA TYR A 369 -30.26 14.56 -2.79
C TYR A 369 -30.31 15.58 -1.64
N PHE A 370 -31.48 16.18 -1.36
CA PHE A 370 -31.65 17.10 -0.22
C PHE A 370 -31.43 16.40 1.12
N GLU A 371 -31.92 15.17 1.30
CA GLU A 371 -31.64 14.37 2.50
C GLU A 371 -30.12 14.23 2.76
N LYS A 372 -29.37 13.94 1.72
CA LYS A 372 -27.91 13.83 1.79
C LYS A 372 -27.25 15.15 2.18
N ILE A 373 -27.70 16.27 1.60
CA ILE A 373 -27.19 17.61 1.94
C ILE A 373 -27.47 17.92 3.40
N ILE A 374 -28.70 17.74 3.85
CA ILE A 374 -29.11 18.07 5.23
C ILE A 374 -28.39 17.18 6.25
N LYS A 375 -28.19 15.89 5.96
CA LYS A 375 -27.39 15.01 6.82
C LYS A 375 -25.96 15.48 6.97
N ASN A 376 -25.37 16.03 5.91
CA ASN A 376 -23.97 16.46 5.87
C ASN A 376 -23.74 17.94 6.27
N ILE A 377 -24.80 18.69 6.61
CA ILE A 377 -24.70 20.11 6.92
C ILE A 377 -23.99 20.39 8.26
N ASP A 378 -23.82 19.36 9.12
CA ASP A 378 -23.29 19.47 10.49
C ASP A 378 -21.78 19.60 10.59
N GLY A 379 -21.08 19.71 9.49
CA GLY A 379 -19.64 19.85 9.56
C GLY A 379 -19.07 20.30 8.22
N THR A 380 -18.98 21.62 8.06
CA THR A 380 -18.22 22.15 6.93
C THR A 380 -16.75 21.71 7.05
N LEU A 381 -16.06 21.57 5.92
CA LEU A 381 -14.62 21.26 5.90
C LEU A 381 -13.84 22.20 6.82
N GLN A 382 -14.20 23.50 6.85
CA GLN A 382 -13.57 24.50 7.72
C GLN A 382 -13.72 24.17 9.21
N GLU A 383 -14.91 23.76 9.65
CA GLU A 383 -15.19 23.42 11.06
C GLU A 383 -14.47 22.13 11.46
N LYS A 384 -14.47 21.12 10.60
CA LYS A 384 -13.72 19.88 10.80
C LYS A 384 -12.23 20.15 10.99
N ILE A 385 -11.65 21.04 10.15
CA ILE A 385 -10.23 21.45 10.26
C ILE A 385 -9.98 22.18 11.59
N ILE A 386 -10.80 23.16 11.95
CA ILE A 386 -10.66 23.90 13.22
C ILE A 386 -10.73 22.94 14.40
N PHE A 387 -11.65 21.99 14.36
CA PHE A 387 -11.79 20.96 15.40
C PHE A 387 -10.48 20.15 15.56
N CYS A 388 -9.94 19.61 14.47
CA CYS A 388 -8.69 18.83 14.52
C CYS A 388 -7.50 19.65 14.99
N LEU A 389 -7.33 20.88 14.48
CA LEU A 389 -6.25 21.77 14.90
C LEU A 389 -6.34 22.17 16.39
N LYS A 390 -7.53 22.16 16.99
CA LYS A 390 -7.72 22.34 18.43
C LYS A 390 -7.46 21.05 19.20
N LYS A 391 -8.04 19.93 18.74
CA LYS A 391 -7.96 18.63 19.41
C LYS A 391 -6.51 18.15 19.53
N TYR A 392 -5.73 18.30 18.47
CA TYR A 392 -4.33 17.86 18.40
C TYR A 392 -3.34 19.00 18.62
N ASN A 393 -3.73 20.10 19.25
CA ASN A 393 -2.87 21.28 19.43
C ASN A 393 -1.51 20.92 20.05
N ASP A 394 -1.48 20.09 21.10
CA ASP A 394 -0.27 19.70 21.81
C ASP A 394 0.71 18.85 20.97
N ILE A 395 0.21 18.20 19.93
CA ILE A 395 1.00 17.45 18.95
C ILE A 395 1.51 18.38 17.84
N ILE A 396 0.64 19.27 17.38
CA ILE A 396 0.85 20.06 16.16
C ILE A 396 1.64 21.35 16.44
N ASP A 397 1.58 21.91 17.67
CA ASP A 397 2.04 23.26 17.94
C ASP A 397 3.53 23.48 17.64
N SER A 398 4.40 22.56 18.00
CA SER A 398 5.83 22.64 17.70
C SER A 398 6.09 22.77 16.20
N LYS A 399 5.41 21.95 15.38
CA LYS A 399 5.54 21.99 13.92
C LYS A 399 4.91 23.25 13.33
N LYS A 400 3.75 23.68 13.87
CA LYS A 400 3.09 24.92 13.48
C LYS A 400 3.98 26.13 13.70
N GLN A 401 4.64 26.22 14.86
CA GLN A 401 5.58 27.30 15.16
C GLN A 401 6.80 27.29 14.24
N LEU A 402 7.34 26.11 13.94
CA LEU A 402 8.43 25.96 12.98
C LEU A 402 8.03 26.46 11.58
N LEU A 403 6.85 26.07 11.09
CA LEU A 403 6.33 26.49 9.78
C LEU A 403 6.10 28.01 9.76
N ILE A 404 5.46 28.57 10.77
CA ILE A 404 5.22 30.01 10.91
C ILE A 404 6.55 30.77 10.85
N LYS A 405 7.57 30.30 11.57
CA LYS A 405 8.92 30.91 11.54
C LYS A 405 9.56 30.82 10.15
N ASN A 406 9.47 29.67 9.49
CA ASN A 406 10.08 29.47 8.15
C ASN A 406 9.48 30.39 7.07
N TYR A 407 8.20 30.77 7.21
CA TYR A 407 7.50 31.67 6.31
C TYR A 407 7.44 33.12 6.80
N ASN A 408 8.19 33.47 7.88
CA ASN A 408 8.26 34.82 8.46
C ASN A 408 6.90 35.42 8.81
N ILE A 409 6.00 34.60 9.33
CA ILE A 409 4.65 35.01 9.76
C ILE A 409 4.65 35.17 11.29
N GLU A 410 4.12 36.27 11.82
CA GLU A 410 4.15 36.50 13.27
C GLU A 410 3.22 35.53 14.04
N LYS A 411 1.98 35.38 13.61
CA LYS A 411 0.98 34.49 14.25
C LYS A 411 -0.18 34.18 13.33
N ILE A 412 -0.61 32.92 13.30
CA ILE A 412 -1.81 32.52 12.54
C ILE A 412 -2.83 31.83 13.45
N LYS A 413 -4.09 32.29 13.38
CA LYS A 413 -5.23 31.63 14.04
C LYS A 413 -5.68 30.40 13.25
N ASN A 414 -6.15 29.35 13.95
CA ASN A 414 -6.67 28.12 13.32
C ASN A 414 -7.79 28.39 12.33
N GLY A 415 -8.64 29.40 12.58
CA GLY A 415 -9.72 29.78 11.65
C GLY A 415 -9.20 30.28 10.30
N ILE A 416 -8.10 31.06 10.29
CA ILE A 416 -7.46 31.56 9.05
C ILE A 416 -6.87 30.40 8.24
N LEU A 417 -6.19 29.44 8.91
CA LEU A 417 -5.66 28.24 8.26
C LEU A 417 -6.77 27.40 7.62
N ALA A 418 -7.84 27.17 8.36
CA ALA A 418 -8.98 26.37 7.89
C ALA A 418 -9.73 27.04 6.72
N GLU A 419 -9.88 28.36 6.77
CA GLU A 419 -10.51 29.15 5.71
C GLU A 419 -9.65 29.14 4.43
N ALA A 420 -8.35 29.38 4.56
CA ALA A 420 -7.40 29.34 3.44
C ALA A 420 -7.43 27.98 2.74
N PHE A 421 -7.37 26.88 3.51
CA PHE A 421 -7.44 25.54 2.96
C PHE A 421 -8.76 25.28 2.21
N LYS A 422 -9.91 25.57 2.84
CA LYS A 422 -11.24 25.40 2.23
C LYS A 422 -11.36 26.20 0.93
N ASN A 423 -10.95 27.46 0.96
CA ASN A 423 -11.06 28.35 -0.21
C ASN A 423 -10.19 27.85 -1.36
N ARG A 424 -8.97 27.43 -1.10
CA ARG A 424 -8.08 26.84 -2.11
C ARG A 424 -8.67 25.55 -2.69
N ARG A 425 -9.11 24.61 -1.86
CA ARG A 425 -9.76 23.36 -2.31
C ARG A 425 -10.95 23.65 -3.22
N ASN A 426 -11.79 24.62 -2.87
CA ASN A 426 -12.93 24.99 -3.69
C ASN A 426 -12.51 25.60 -5.04
N LYS A 427 -11.53 26.50 -5.07
CA LYS A 427 -11.00 27.07 -6.32
C LYS A 427 -10.51 25.96 -7.26
N ILE A 428 -9.70 25.02 -6.76
CA ILE A 428 -9.19 23.90 -7.56
C ILE A 428 -10.35 23.02 -8.05
N SER A 429 -11.29 22.67 -7.20
CA SER A 429 -12.43 21.79 -7.55
C SER A 429 -13.38 22.42 -8.59
N HIS A 430 -13.46 23.73 -8.66
CA HIS A 430 -14.26 24.45 -9.65
C HIS A 430 -13.50 24.81 -10.94
N GLY A 431 -12.31 24.25 -11.13
CA GLY A 431 -11.52 24.43 -12.35
C GLY A 431 -10.84 25.80 -12.48
N ASN A 432 -10.67 26.51 -11.36
CA ASN A 432 -9.96 27.80 -11.29
C ASN A 432 -8.61 27.63 -10.55
N PRO A 433 -7.65 26.85 -11.09
CA PRO A 433 -6.35 26.73 -10.49
C PRO A 433 -5.61 28.07 -10.57
N THR A 434 -5.12 28.56 -9.46
CA THR A 434 -4.19 29.70 -9.43
C THR A 434 -2.77 29.18 -9.49
N ASP A 435 -1.87 29.93 -10.10
CA ASP A 435 -0.52 29.47 -10.41
C ASP A 435 0.39 29.28 -9.18
N SER A 436 0.09 29.93 -8.05
CA SER A 436 0.90 29.82 -6.83
C SER A 436 0.05 29.60 -5.58
N PHE A 437 0.62 28.90 -4.62
CA PHE A 437 0.06 28.75 -3.28
C PHE A 437 0.59 29.88 -2.40
N THR A 438 -0.27 30.40 -1.52
CA THR A 438 0.16 31.31 -0.46
C THR A 438 0.82 30.52 0.68
N ASP A 439 1.69 31.18 1.46
CA ASP A 439 2.34 30.55 2.62
C ASP A 439 1.33 29.96 3.62
N VAL A 440 0.20 30.65 3.83
CA VAL A 440 -0.88 30.18 4.70
C VAL A 440 -1.53 28.90 4.16
N GLU A 441 -1.72 28.77 2.85
CA GLU A 441 -2.26 27.56 2.20
C GLU A 441 -1.27 26.39 2.34
N VAL A 442 0.04 26.64 2.17
CA VAL A 442 1.07 25.62 2.36
C VAL A 442 1.14 25.16 3.81
N ILE A 443 1.14 26.09 4.77
CA ILE A 443 1.13 25.76 6.21
C ILE A 443 -0.12 24.93 6.54
N SER A 444 -1.29 25.32 6.05
CA SER A 444 -2.53 24.58 6.31
C SER A 444 -2.49 23.17 5.70
N TYR A 445 -1.92 23.01 4.50
CA TYR A 445 -1.73 21.72 3.85
C TYR A 445 -0.84 20.79 4.71
N GLU A 446 0.31 21.25 5.17
CA GLU A 446 1.23 20.47 6.00
C GLU A 446 0.58 20.06 7.34
N LEU A 447 -0.13 20.98 8.00
CA LEU A 447 -0.81 20.67 9.25
C LEU A 447 -1.95 19.68 9.07
N LEU A 448 -2.68 19.71 7.95
CA LEU A 448 -3.71 18.72 7.66
C LEU A 448 -3.14 17.32 7.44
N ARG A 449 -1.98 17.20 6.81
CA ARG A 449 -1.28 15.91 6.70
C ARG A 449 -1.01 15.31 8.07
N ILE A 450 -0.56 16.11 9.02
CA ILE A 450 -0.38 15.69 10.41
C ILE A 450 -1.73 15.29 11.03
N CYS A 451 -2.78 16.08 10.84
CA CYS A 451 -4.11 15.74 11.35
C CYS A 451 -4.63 14.39 10.83
N ILE A 452 -4.39 14.05 9.56
CA ILE A 452 -4.78 12.75 9.00
C ILE A 452 -4.08 11.60 9.74
N TYR A 453 -2.79 11.72 10.01
CA TYR A 453 -2.06 10.73 10.81
C TYR A 453 -2.61 10.62 12.22
N CYS A 454 -2.86 11.74 12.91
CA CYS A 454 -3.44 11.75 14.25
C CYS A 454 -4.79 11.03 14.27
N LEU A 455 -5.69 11.33 13.32
CA LEU A 455 -7.00 10.69 13.17
C LEU A 455 -6.86 9.17 12.93
N THR A 456 -5.95 8.77 12.04
CA THR A 456 -5.70 7.36 11.73
C THR A 456 -5.17 6.59 12.95
N LEU A 457 -4.17 7.14 13.65
CA LEU A 457 -3.56 6.52 14.83
C LEU A 457 -4.54 6.45 16.02
N GLU A 458 -5.39 7.46 16.19
CA GLU A 458 -6.45 7.45 17.20
C GLU A 458 -7.47 6.33 16.94
N ARG A 459 -7.84 6.10 15.67
CA ARG A 459 -8.68 4.96 15.28
C ARG A 459 -8.05 3.60 15.61
N CYS A 460 -6.72 3.55 15.69
CA CYS A 460 -5.98 2.38 16.13
C CYS A 460 -5.89 2.26 17.66
N ASN A 461 -6.61 3.10 18.40
CA ASN A 461 -6.61 3.16 19.86
C ASN A 461 -5.23 3.45 20.48
N LEU A 462 -4.39 4.25 19.79
CA LEU A 462 -3.20 4.81 20.41
C LEU A 462 -3.60 6.01 21.30
N ASN A 463 -2.89 6.16 22.42
CA ASN A 463 -3.05 7.34 23.26
C ASN A 463 -2.32 8.56 22.65
N ILE A 464 -2.61 9.75 23.16
CA ILE A 464 -2.08 11.02 22.63
C ILE A 464 -0.55 11.08 22.71
N GLU A 465 0.07 10.53 23.74
CA GLU A 465 1.53 10.54 23.91
C GLU A 465 2.21 9.65 22.87
N ASP A 466 1.68 8.45 22.62
CA ASP A 466 2.20 7.56 21.57
C ASP A 466 2.05 8.19 20.19
N ILE A 467 0.90 8.82 19.92
CA ILE A 467 0.67 9.56 18.66
C ILE A 467 1.71 10.67 18.50
N LYS A 468 1.99 11.43 19.56
CA LYS A 468 2.97 12.51 19.53
C LYS A 468 4.37 12.00 19.18
N ILE A 469 4.83 10.92 19.80
CA ILE A 469 6.12 10.28 19.51
C ILE A 469 6.22 9.89 18.03
N ILE A 470 5.16 9.28 17.49
CA ILE A 470 5.10 8.86 16.08
C ILE A 470 5.15 10.07 15.15
N ILE A 471 4.37 11.12 15.43
CA ILE A 471 4.30 12.33 14.59
C ILE A 471 5.65 13.07 14.59
N GLU A 472 6.33 13.19 15.73
CA GLU A 472 7.65 13.82 15.82
C GLU A 472 8.73 13.08 15.00
N LYS A 473 8.55 11.77 14.76
CA LYS A 473 9.44 10.95 13.94
C LYS A 473 9.13 11.01 12.44
N ILE A 474 7.88 11.27 12.07
CA ILE A 474 7.46 11.31 10.66
C ILE A 474 7.63 12.71 10.05
N PHE A 475 7.30 13.75 10.81
CA PHE A 475 7.21 15.13 10.35
C PHE A 475 8.25 16.03 11.04
#